data_44ccf08b9ecdfc233b564e91a0e8b37b
#
_entry.id   44ccf08b9ecdfc233b564e91a0e8b37b
#
_cell.length_a   1.000
_cell.length_b   1.000
_cell.length_c   1.000
_cell.angle_alpha   90.00
_cell.angle_beta   90.00
_cell.angle_gamma   90.00
#
_symmetry.space_group_name_H-M   'P 1'
#
loop_
_entity.id
_entity.type
_entity.pdbx_description
1 polymer ?
#
loop_
_entity_poly.entity_id
_entity_poly.type
_entity_poly.pdbx_seq_one_letter_code
_entity_poly.pdbx_strand_id
1 'polypeptide(L)'
;MSKRIGIVTGCGRGIGFAITEKLLLENESNYIIGISRSSNNELDKLKKEYGQRFRFYKSNINQTEKVIKIIDEIQEYYGSINFAICNAGIRSRLCIEDSDLDLYRQVIEVNTISNINIAKKLILNNLKNQMPCNILFISSIVGARGFDELSTYAVSKSALEGFMKSAAVEYAKNKMQLNCLAPGFIESSYAEDFKREKKDLYDWTIAQTPMGRWGKCEEIAEIASFMISEKNSYMTGTTIYSDGGWTAK
;
A
#
# COMPACT_ATOMS: atom_id res chain seq x y z
N MET A 1 3.99 5.84 26.58
CA MET A 1 3.29 6.28 25.35
C MET A 1 2.20 5.27 25.02
N SER A 2 1.04 5.72 24.50
CA SER A 2 -0.03 4.81 24.08
C SER A 2 0.42 4.01 22.85
N LYS A 3 0.02 2.73 22.79
CA LYS A 3 0.28 1.87 21.63
C LYS A 3 -0.41 2.45 20.38
N ARG A 4 0.27 2.42 19.26
CA ARG A 4 -0.24 2.84 17.96
C ARG A 4 -0.28 1.64 17.02
N ILE A 5 -1.48 1.16 16.73
CA ILE A 5 -1.71 -0.09 16.01
C ILE A 5 -1.88 0.21 14.52
N GLY A 6 -1.11 -0.47 13.69
CA GLY A 6 -1.17 -0.32 12.25
C GLY A 6 -1.23 -1.64 11.49
N ILE A 7 -1.94 -1.64 10.36
CA ILE A 7 -1.97 -2.77 9.41
C ILE A 7 -1.13 -2.42 8.19
N VAL A 8 -0.28 -3.35 7.74
CA VAL A 8 0.43 -3.25 6.45
C VAL A 8 0.12 -4.49 5.63
N THR A 9 -0.55 -4.32 4.49
CA THR A 9 -0.80 -5.42 3.57
C THR A 9 0.34 -5.57 2.56
N GLY A 10 0.65 -6.81 2.15
CA GLY A 10 1.76 -7.08 1.25
C GLY A 10 3.14 -6.83 1.89
N CYS A 11 3.25 -7.02 3.21
CA CYS A 11 4.46 -6.76 4.01
C CYS A 11 5.62 -7.73 3.76
N GLY A 12 5.45 -8.75 2.93
CA GLY A 12 6.44 -9.83 2.79
C GLY A 12 7.68 -9.48 1.97
N ARG A 13 7.65 -8.42 1.17
CA ARG A 13 8.77 -7.99 0.31
C ARG A 13 8.57 -6.57 -0.23
N GLY A 14 9.64 -6.02 -0.82
CA GLY A 14 9.60 -4.75 -1.55
C GLY A 14 9.09 -3.59 -0.69
N ILE A 15 8.27 -2.72 -1.27
CA ILE A 15 7.74 -1.52 -0.62
C ILE A 15 7.04 -1.84 0.71
N GLY A 16 6.18 -2.87 0.74
CA GLY A 16 5.45 -3.23 1.95
C GLY A 16 6.36 -3.72 3.09
N PHE A 17 7.44 -4.41 2.77
CA PHE A 17 8.44 -4.83 3.75
C PHE A 17 9.21 -3.61 4.28
N ALA A 18 9.75 -2.76 3.40
CA ALA A 18 10.48 -1.55 3.78
C ALA A 18 9.63 -0.61 4.67
N ILE A 19 8.34 -0.46 4.34
CA ILE A 19 7.42 0.31 5.18
C ILE A 19 7.26 -0.34 6.56
N THR A 20 7.08 -1.66 6.62
CA THR A 20 6.92 -2.38 7.90
C THR A 20 8.14 -2.21 8.79
N GLU A 21 9.32 -2.43 8.24
CA GLU A 21 10.60 -2.27 8.93
C GLU A 21 10.80 -0.83 9.42
N LYS A 22 10.61 0.17 8.53
CA LYS A 22 10.70 1.59 8.88
C LYS A 22 9.80 1.97 10.04
N LEU A 23 8.55 1.55 10.03
CA LEU A 23 7.58 1.87 11.08
C LEU A 23 7.95 1.24 12.44
N LEU A 24 8.53 0.05 12.43
CA LEU A 24 8.99 -0.62 13.64
C LEU A 24 10.25 0.02 14.22
N LEU A 25 11.17 0.46 13.35
CA LEU A 25 12.42 1.15 13.73
C LEU A 25 12.16 2.55 14.27
N GLU A 26 11.30 3.32 13.61
CA GLU A 26 11.16 4.75 13.86
C GLU A 26 10.44 5.08 15.17
N ASN A 27 9.52 4.21 15.62
CA ASN A 27 8.71 4.50 16.79
C ASN A 27 8.38 3.26 17.61
N GLU A 28 8.87 3.19 18.83
CA GLU A 28 8.62 2.10 19.76
C GLU A 28 7.15 1.91 20.13
N SER A 29 6.33 2.94 19.96
CA SER A 29 4.88 2.85 20.18
C SER A 29 4.15 2.13 19.03
N ASN A 30 4.77 1.94 17.87
CA ASN A 30 4.17 1.27 16.74
C ASN A 30 4.11 -0.25 16.95
N TYR A 31 2.91 -0.79 16.78
CA TYR A 31 2.61 -2.22 16.75
C TYR A 31 2.07 -2.55 15.36
N ILE A 32 2.80 -3.30 14.58
CA ILE A 32 2.51 -3.53 13.17
C ILE A 32 1.95 -4.92 12.94
N ILE A 33 0.81 -4.97 12.28
CA ILE A 33 0.13 -6.19 11.85
C ILE A 33 0.36 -6.35 10.35
N GLY A 34 1.27 -7.26 10.00
CA GLY A 34 1.56 -7.59 8.62
C GLY A 34 0.58 -8.63 8.08
N ILE A 35 0.00 -8.39 6.91
CA ILE A 35 -0.84 -9.36 6.19
C ILE A 35 -0.23 -9.63 4.82
N SER A 36 0.13 -10.89 4.51
CA SER A 36 0.69 -11.28 3.23
C SER A 36 0.38 -12.74 2.89
N ARG A 37 0.46 -13.10 1.60
CA ARG A 37 0.15 -14.45 1.12
C ARG A 37 1.13 -15.52 1.60
N SER A 38 2.37 -15.14 1.82
CA SER A 38 3.46 -16.04 2.25
C SER A 38 4.30 -15.39 3.33
N SER A 39 4.85 -16.21 4.23
CA SER A 39 5.95 -15.84 5.11
C SER A 39 7.29 -16.07 4.41
N ASN A 40 8.33 -15.44 4.92
CA ASN A 40 9.72 -15.63 4.52
C ASN A 40 10.67 -15.36 5.69
N ASN A 41 11.95 -15.64 5.49
CA ASN A 41 12.98 -15.48 6.52
C ASN A 41 13.10 -14.04 7.05
N GLU A 42 12.80 -13.03 6.23
CA GLU A 42 12.87 -11.63 6.65
C GLU A 42 11.74 -11.28 7.61
N LEU A 43 10.52 -11.74 7.36
CA LEU A 43 9.42 -11.60 8.31
C LEU A 43 9.68 -12.35 9.62
N ASP A 44 10.36 -13.49 9.56
CA ASP A 44 10.73 -14.23 10.76
C ASP A 44 11.83 -13.50 11.57
N LYS A 45 12.76 -12.80 10.89
CA LYS A 45 13.71 -11.89 11.56
C LYS A 45 12.98 -10.74 12.25
N LEU A 46 12.03 -10.07 11.58
CA LEU A 46 11.23 -9.01 12.21
C LEU A 46 10.47 -9.51 13.44
N LYS A 47 9.87 -10.70 13.38
CA LYS A 47 9.21 -11.30 14.55
C LYS A 47 10.16 -11.52 15.72
N LYS A 48 11.38 -12.01 15.44
CA LYS A 48 12.39 -12.26 16.46
C LYS A 48 12.90 -10.95 17.07
N GLU A 49 13.11 -9.93 16.25
CA GLU A 49 13.68 -8.65 16.67
C GLU A 49 12.67 -7.78 17.42
N TYR A 50 11.44 -7.67 16.91
CA TYR A 50 10.42 -6.76 17.44
C TYR A 50 9.40 -7.44 18.36
N GLY A 51 9.42 -8.77 18.47
CA GLY A 51 8.58 -9.53 19.38
C GLY A 51 7.09 -9.20 19.25
N GLN A 52 6.48 -8.76 20.34
CA GLN A 52 5.04 -8.43 20.36
C GLN A 52 4.67 -7.21 19.52
N ARG A 53 5.64 -6.40 19.10
CA ARG A 53 5.38 -5.22 18.25
C ARG A 53 5.14 -5.58 16.79
N PHE A 54 5.49 -6.80 16.37
CA PHE A 54 5.20 -7.30 15.02
C PHE A 54 4.42 -8.61 15.07
N ARG A 55 3.20 -8.59 14.50
CA ARG A 55 2.40 -9.80 14.26
C ARG A 55 2.20 -10.01 12.78
N PHE A 56 2.27 -11.24 12.33
CA PHE A 56 2.09 -11.61 10.93
C PHE A 56 0.94 -12.59 10.77
N TYR A 57 0.04 -12.28 9.82
CA TYR A 57 -1.05 -13.14 9.39
C TYR A 57 -0.88 -13.56 7.94
N LYS A 58 -0.83 -14.87 7.71
CA LYS A 58 -0.79 -15.42 6.35
C LYS A 58 -2.21 -15.41 5.76
N SER A 59 -2.46 -14.49 4.82
CA SER A 59 -3.73 -14.41 4.10
C SER A 59 -3.55 -13.74 2.75
N ASN A 60 -4.34 -14.17 1.76
CA ASN A 60 -4.55 -13.39 0.55
C ASN A 60 -5.61 -12.32 0.86
N ILE A 61 -5.37 -11.06 0.44
CA ILE A 61 -6.28 -9.96 0.77
C ILE A 61 -7.65 -10.06 0.12
N ASN A 62 -7.79 -10.82 -0.98
CA ASN A 62 -9.08 -11.09 -1.61
C ASN A 62 -9.91 -12.17 -0.87
N GLN A 63 -9.35 -12.82 0.15
CA GLN A 63 -10.10 -13.62 1.11
C GLN A 63 -10.81 -12.71 2.12
N THR A 64 -11.78 -11.92 1.64
CA THR A 64 -12.40 -10.82 2.36
C THR A 64 -12.85 -11.19 3.77
N GLU A 65 -13.61 -12.29 3.93
CA GLU A 65 -14.11 -12.73 5.24
C GLU A 65 -12.98 -13.04 6.22
N LYS A 66 -11.90 -13.68 5.73
CA LYS A 66 -10.74 -14.00 6.56
C LYS A 66 -10.01 -12.73 7.00
N VAL A 67 -9.83 -11.78 6.09
CA VAL A 67 -9.17 -10.51 6.40
C VAL A 67 -10.00 -9.70 7.40
N ILE A 68 -11.32 -9.67 7.25
CA ILE A 68 -12.23 -9.00 8.20
C ILE A 68 -12.15 -9.65 9.59
N LYS A 69 -12.12 -10.97 9.68
CA LYS A 69 -11.93 -11.68 10.97
C LYS A 69 -10.60 -11.32 11.62
N ILE A 70 -9.51 -11.26 10.84
CA ILE A 70 -8.20 -10.80 11.34
C ILE A 70 -8.30 -9.38 11.90
N ILE A 71 -8.98 -8.47 11.21
CA ILE A 71 -9.17 -7.08 11.69
C ILE A 71 -9.99 -7.07 13.00
N ASP A 72 -11.04 -7.88 13.10
CA ASP A 72 -11.86 -7.99 14.31
C ASP A 72 -11.03 -8.52 15.49
N GLU A 73 -10.23 -9.59 15.31
CA GLU A 73 -9.32 -10.12 16.33
C GLU A 73 -8.30 -9.06 16.81
N ILE A 74 -7.74 -8.27 15.88
CA ILE A 74 -6.80 -7.19 16.20
C ILE A 74 -7.49 -6.13 17.06
N GLN A 75 -8.71 -5.73 16.70
CA GLN A 75 -9.45 -4.73 17.42
C GLN A 75 -9.92 -5.22 18.79
N GLU A 76 -10.32 -6.47 18.91
CA GLU A 76 -10.66 -7.07 20.20
C GLU A 76 -9.45 -7.09 21.15
N TYR A 77 -8.26 -7.38 20.61
CA TYR A 77 -7.03 -7.48 21.41
C TYR A 77 -6.39 -6.13 21.75
N TYR A 78 -6.35 -5.18 20.77
CA TYR A 78 -5.63 -3.92 20.93
C TYR A 78 -6.54 -2.69 21.08
N GLY A 79 -7.82 -2.81 20.82
CA GLY A 79 -8.75 -1.70 20.70
C GLY A 79 -8.81 -1.14 19.28
N SER A 80 -8.59 0.16 19.10
CA SER A 80 -8.69 0.80 17.80
C SER A 80 -7.42 0.63 16.96
N ILE A 81 -7.60 0.49 15.65
CA ILE A 81 -6.51 0.51 14.67
C ILE A 81 -6.31 1.97 14.21
N ASN A 82 -5.10 2.50 14.42
CA ASN A 82 -4.78 3.91 14.19
C ASN A 82 -4.48 4.21 12.72
N PHE A 83 -3.92 3.22 11.98
CA PHE A 83 -3.62 3.40 10.57
C PHE A 83 -3.62 2.08 9.79
N ALA A 84 -3.78 2.19 8.48
CA ALA A 84 -3.56 1.10 7.55
C ALA A 84 -2.77 1.55 6.32
N ILE A 85 -1.87 0.69 5.86
CA ILE A 85 -1.17 0.83 4.58
C ILE A 85 -1.62 -0.30 3.66
N CYS A 86 -2.47 0.05 2.72
CA CYS A 86 -3.04 -0.81 1.71
C CYS A 86 -2.06 -0.90 0.53
N ASN A 87 -1.03 -1.78 0.66
CA ASN A 87 0.04 -1.92 -0.31
C ASN A 87 -0.10 -3.20 -1.17
N ALA A 88 -0.75 -4.25 -0.66
CA ALA A 88 -0.89 -5.49 -1.41
C ALA A 88 -1.58 -5.27 -2.77
N GLY A 89 -1.00 -5.86 -3.80
CA GLY A 89 -1.51 -5.77 -5.16
C GLY A 89 -0.84 -6.77 -6.08
N ILE A 90 -1.42 -6.92 -7.26
CA ILE A 90 -0.88 -7.69 -8.39
C ILE A 90 -0.77 -6.77 -9.59
N ARG A 91 0.12 -7.13 -10.51
CA ARG A 91 0.33 -6.43 -11.77
C ARG A 91 0.26 -7.44 -12.90
N SER A 92 -0.44 -7.08 -13.96
CA SER A 92 -0.40 -7.77 -15.24
C SER A 92 0.18 -6.82 -16.29
N ARG A 93 0.92 -7.35 -17.24
CA ARG A 93 1.45 -6.64 -18.39
C ARG A 93 1.10 -7.45 -19.63
N LEU A 94 0.01 -7.04 -20.31
CA LEU A 94 -0.50 -7.63 -21.54
C LEU A 94 -1.15 -6.53 -22.39
N CYS A 95 -1.06 -6.67 -23.71
CA CYS A 95 -1.82 -5.84 -24.65
C CYS A 95 -3.32 -6.01 -24.43
N ILE A 96 -4.11 -5.03 -24.85
CA ILE A 96 -5.58 -5.05 -24.64
C ILE A 96 -6.20 -6.25 -25.36
N GLU A 97 -5.75 -6.57 -26.56
CA GLU A 97 -6.20 -7.71 -27.37
C GLU A 97 -5.96 -9.07 -26.73
N ASP A 98 -4.90 -9.18 -25.88
CA ASP A 98 -4.54 -10.41 -25.17
C ASP A 98 -5.13 -10.47 -23.75
N SER A 99 -5.77 -9.39 -23.29
CA SER A 99 -6.31 -9.26 -21.94
C SER A 99 -7.80 -9.60 -21.91
N ASP A 100 -8.18 -10.74 -21.34
CA ASP A 100 -9.57 -11.07 -21.12
C ASP A 100 -10.20 -10.29 -19.95
N LEU A 101 -11.53 -10.30 -19.88
CA LEU A 101 -12.26 -9.60 -18.83
C LEU A 101 -12.05 -10.22 -17.43
N ASP A 102 -11.69 -11.49 -17.35
CA ASP A 102 -11.44 -12.15 -16.07
C ASP A 102 -10.13 -11.68 -15.46
N LEU A 103 -9.12 -11.39 -16.28
CA LEU A 103 -7.90 -10.72 -15.84
C LEU A 103 -8.18 -9.33 -15.25
N TYR A 104 -9.03 -8.52 -15.92
CA TYR A 104 -9.48 -7.22 -15.38
C TYR A 104 -10.18 -7.40 -14.04
N ARG A 105 -11.13 -8.33 -13.93
CA ARG A 105 -11.85 -8.63 -12.68
C ARG A 105 -10.88 -9.03 -11.56
N GLN A 106 -9.93 -9.91 -11.86
CA GLN A 106 -8.93 -10.38 -10.89
C GLN A 106 -8.05 -9.23 -10.38
N VAL A 107 -7.55 -8.38 -11.28
CA VAL A 107 -6.67 -7.26 -10.90
C VAL A 107 -7.44 -6.22 -10.10
N ILE A 108 -8.68 -5.89 -10.50
CA ILE A 108 -9.55 -4.97 -9.77
C ILE A 108 -9.92 -5.55 -8.40
N GLU A 109 -10.26 -6.83 -8.32
CA GLU A 109 -10.59 -7.49 -7.06
C GLU A 109 -9.46 -7.36 -6.04
N VAL A 110 -8.23 -7.69 -6.44
CA VAL A 110 -7.08 -7.64 -5.53
C VAL A 110 -6.66 -6.20 -5.22
N ASN A 111 -6.47 -5.36 -6.25
CA ASN A 111 -5.86 -4.05 -6.08
C ASN A 111 -6.83 -2.99 -5.55
N THR A 112 -8.13 -3.15 -5.82
CA THR A 112 -9.15 -2.14 -5.53
C THR A 112 -10.14 -2.64 -4.49
N ILE A 113 -10.96 -3.64 -4.82
CA ILE A 113 -12.06 -4.09 -3.96
C ILE A 113 -11.57 -4.59 -2.61
N SER A 114 -10.53 -5.41 -2.58
CA SER A 114 -9.95 -5.92 -1.33
C SER A 114 -9.43 -4.79 -0.43
N ASN A 115 -8.77 -3.78 -1.00
CA ASN A 115 -8.28 -2.62 -0.25
C ASN A 115 -9.42 -1.71 0.23
N ILE A 116 -10.47 -1.54 -0.57
CA ILE A 116 -11.70 -0.83 -0.18
C ILE A 116 -12.38 -1.54 1.00
N ASN A 117 -12.46 -2.86 0.98
CA ASN A 117 -13.06 -3.64 2.08
C ASN A 117 -12.31 -3.45 3.40
N ILE A 118 -10.97 -3.45 3.36
CA ILE A 118 -10.14 -3.15 4.54
C ILE A 118 -10.43 -1.73 5.03
N ALA A 119 -10.37 -0.74 4.15
CA ALA A 119 -10.64 0.66 4.49
C ALA A 119 -12.04 0.85 5.08
N LYS A 120 -13.07 0.29 4.43
CA LYS A 120 -14.47 0.34 4.90
C LYS A 120 -14.59 -0.24 6.31
N LYS A 121 -13.99 -1.40 6.57
CA LYS A 121 -14.02 -2.03 7.90
C LYS A 121 -13.40 -1.12 8.96
N LEU A 122 -12.24 -0.52 8.67
CA LEU A 122 -11.57 0.40 9.59
C LEU A 122 -12.37 1.68 9.81
N ILE A 123 -12.90 2.27 8.75
CA ILE A 123 -13.76 3.46 8.84
C ILE A 123 -14.94 3.19 9.76
N LEU A 124 -15.72 2.13 9.52
CA LEU A 124 -16.89 1.80 10.31
C LEU A 124 -16.57 1.57 11.79
N ASN A 125 -15.47 0.87 12.07
CA ASN A 125 -15.06 0.57 13.43
C ASN A 125 -14.57 1.84 14.16
N ASN A 126 -13.79 2.70 13.48
CA ASN A 126 -13.29 3.93 14.09
C ASN A 126 -14.37 5.00 14.22
N LEU A 127 -15.37 5.03 13.35
CA LEU A 127 -16.58 5.85 13.53
C LEU A 127 -17.31 5.48 14.81
N LYS A 128 -17.59 4.18 15.00
CA LYS A 128 -18.27 3.66 16.20
C LYS A 128 -17.53 4.05 17.48
N ASN A 129 -16.20 4.01 17.46
CA ASN A 129 -15.34 4.29 18.61
C ASN A 129 -14.91 5.77 18.71
N GLN A 130 -15.31 6.63 17.77
CA GLN A 130 -14.89 8.04 17.64
C GLN A 130 -13.38 8.22 17.64
N MET A 131 -12.64 7.29 17.02
CA MET A 131 -11.17 7.27 16.97
C MET A 131 -10.65 7.75 15.61
N PRO A 132 -9.56 8.52 15.60
CA PRO A 132 -8.90 8.90 14.35
C PRO A 132 -8.31 7.69 13.63
N CYS A 133 -8.21 7.75 12.30
CA CYS A 133 -7.56 6.72 11.50
C CYS A 133 -6.92 7.32 10.24
N ASN A 134 -5.69 6.91 9.95
CA ASN A 134 -5.00 7.27 8.72
C ASN A 134 -4.94 6.06 7.79
N ILE A 135 -5.47 6.18 6.58
CA ILE A 135 -5.46 5.10 5.58
C ILE A 135 -4.63 5.56 4.38
N LEU A 136 -3.56 4.85 4.10
CA LEU A 136 -2.69 5.10 2.96
C LEU A 136 -2.82 3.96 1.95
N PHE A 137 -3.18 4.30 0.72
CA PHE A 137 -3.19 3.37 -0.39
C PHE A 137 -1.91 3.54 -1.22
N ILE A 138 -1.24 2.44 -1.52
CA ILE A 138 -0.13 2.46 -2.48
C ILE A 138 -0.71 2.34 -3.88
N SER A 139 -0.76 3.50 -4.56
CA SER A 139 -1.17 3.63 -5.96
C SER A 139 0.03 3.38 -6.90
N SER A 140 0.11 4.10 -7.98
CA SER A 140 1.20 4.08 -8.96
C SER A 140 1.08 5.29 -9.87
N ILE A 141 2.18 5.71 -10.51
CA ILE A 141 2.13 6.67 -11.63
C ILE A 141 1.19 6.21 -12.76
N VAL A 142 0.95 4.90 -12.87
CA VAL A 142 0.04 4.29 -13.86
C VAL A 142 -1.43 4.65 -13.58
N GLY A 143 -1.77 5.05 -12.37
CA GLY A 143 -3.12 5.58 -12.04
C GLY A 143 -3.41 6.93 -12.70
N ALA A 144 -2.38 7.71 -13.06
CA ALA A 144 -2.50 9.04 -13.66
C ALA A 144 -1.97 9.13 -15.10
N ARG A 145 -1.14 8.19 -15.53
CA ARG A 145 -0.48 8.19 -16.84
C ARG A 145 -0.71 6.87 -17.56
N GLY A 146 -0.93 6.92 -18.86
CA GLY A 146 -1.01 5.75 -19.72
C GLY A 146 0.35 5.10 -19.91
N PHE A 147 0.37 3.76 -19.86
CA PHE A 147 1.52 2.94 -20.16
C PHE A 147 1.08 1.77 -21.03
N ASP A 148 1.90 1.42 -21.98
CA ASP A 148 1.68 0.26 -22.83
C ASP A 148 1.61 -1.03 -22.02
N GLU A 149 0.72 -1.95 -22.42
CA GLU A 149 0.47 -3.24 -21.76
C GLU A 149 -0.03 -3.16 -20.30
N LEU A 150 -0.40 -2.00 -19.77
CA LEU A 150 -0.79 -1.85 -18.35
C LEU A 150 -2.24 -1.43 -18.13
N SER A 151 -3.14 -1.65 -19.10
CA SER A 151 -4.55 -1.22 -19.02
C SER A 151 -5.28 -1.76 -17.80
N THR A 152 -5.14 -3.06 -17.48
CA THR A 152 -5.75 -3.70 -16.31
C THR A 152 -5.27 -3.08 -14.99
N TYR A 153 -3.96 -2.82 -14.90
CA TYR A 153 -3.34 -2.23 -13.74
C TYR A 153 -3.71 -0.75 -13.59
N ALA A 154 -3.74 0.00 -14.70
CA ALA A 154 -4.15 1.40 -14.72
C ALA A 154 -5.58 1.58 -14.20
N VAL A 155 -6.54 0.79 -14.71
CA VAL A 155 -7.92 0.81 -14.23
C VAL A 155 -7.99 0.59 -12.71
N SER A 156 -7.26 -0.41 -12.19
CA SER A 156 -7.31 -0.72 -10.77
C SER A 156 -6.74 0.40 -9.89
N LYS A 157 -5.66 1.07 -10.31
CA LYS A 157 -5.03 2.14 -9.54
C LYS A 157 -5.81 3.45 -9.63
N SER A 158 -6.36 3.78 -10.80
CA SER A 158 -7.25 4.95 -10.97
C SER A 158 -8.54 4.80 -10.16
N ALA A 159 -9.14 3.60 -10.14
CA ALA A 159 -10.32 3.33 -9.34
C ALA A 159 -10.05 3.48 -7.83
N LEU A 160 -8.88 3.04 -7.37
CA LEU A 160 -8.47 3.18 -5.97
C LEU A 160 -8.31 4.66 -5.56
N GLU A 161 -7.72 5.49 -6.44
CA GLU A 161 -7.59 6.94 -6.20
C GLU A 161 -8.96 7.64 -6.22
N GLY A 162 -9.87 7.23 -7.08
CA GLY A 162 -11.25 7.74 -7.10
C GLY A 162 -11.98 7.45 -5.78
N PHE A 163 -11.90 6.20 -5.30
CA PHE A 163 -12.44 5.82 -3.99
C PHE A 163 -11.82 6.64 -2.84
N MET A 164 -10.50 6.74 -2.83
CA MET A 164 -9.77 7.48 -1.80
C MET A 164 -10.24 8.92 -1.69
N LYS A 165 -10.38 9.63 -2.81
CA LYS A 165 -10.84 11.04 -2.83
C LYS A 165 -12.24 11.20 -2.25
N SER A 166 -13.20 10.34 -2.66
CA SER A 166 -14.56 10.37 -2.14
C SER A 166 -14.61 10.09 -0.64
N ALA A 167 -13.95 9.03 -0.20
CA ALA A 167 -13.92 8.66 1.22
C ALA A 167 -13.21 9.73 2.08
N ALA A 168 -12.16 10.37 1.57
CA ALA A 168 -11.49 11.46 2.27
C ALA A 168 -12.43 12.64 2.53
N VAL A 169 -13.22 13.05 1.54
CA VAL A 169 -14.22 14.14 1.70
C VAL A 169 -15.30 13.74 2.70
N GLU A 170 -15.79 12.51 2.63
CA GLU A 170 -16.88 12.00 3.44
C GLU A 170 -16.50 11.92 4.95
N TYR A 171 -15.25 11.49 5.23
CA TYR A 171 -14.82 11.16 6.61
C TYR A 171 -13.81 12.14 7.24
N ALA A 172 -13.43 13.23 6.56
CA ALA A 172 -12.49 14.22 7.11
C ALA A 172 -12.92 14.80 8.48
N LYS A 173 -14.20 15.12 8.65
CA LYS A 173 -14.76 15.65 9.90
C LYS A 173 -14.68 14.63 11.06
N ASN A 174 -14.52 13.35 10.76
CA ASN A 174 -14.36 12.28 11.74
C ASN A 174 -12.89 12.03 12.11
N LYS A 175 -11.98 12.95 11.76
CA LYS A 175 -10.52 12.83 11.98
C LYS A 175 -9.92 11.61 11.26
N MET A 176 -10.47 11.26 10.12
CA MET A 176 -9.94 10.21 9.25
C MET A 176 -9.26 10.86 8.05
N GLN A 177 -8.02 10.46 7.80
CA GLN A 177 -7.25 10.92 6.66
C GLN A 177 -7.05 9.76 5.71
N LEU A 178 -7.45 9.94 4.46
CA LEU A 178 -7.27 8.95 3.40
C LEU A 178 -6.44 9.59 2.29
N ASN A 179 -5.34 8.95 1.92
CA ASN A 179 -4.42 9.45 0.90
C ASN A 179 -3.89 8.31 0.04
N CYS A 180 -3.33 8.67 -1.11
CA CYS A 180 -2.58 7.76 -1.98
C CYS A 180 -1.10 8.18 -2.04
N LEU A 181 -0.21 7.20 -2.04
CA LEU A 181 1.18 7.36 -2.45
C LEU A 181 1.35 6.61 -3.77
N ALA A 182 1.81 7.31 -4.80
CA ALA A 182 1.98 6.81 -6.15
C ALA A 182 3.47 6.72 -6.49
N PRO A 183 4.12 5.55 -6.28
CA PRO A 183 5.50 5.34 -6.67
C PRO A 183 5.67 5.33 -8.19
N GLY A 184 6.84 5.76 -8.65
CA GLY A 184 7.33 5.51 -9.99
C GLY A 184 7.93 4.10 -10.12
N PHE A 185 9.04 4.00 -10.86
CA PHE A 185 9.81 2.76 -10.96
C PHE A 185 10.69 2.59 -9.72
N ILE A 186 10.49 1.48 -9.00
CA ILE A 186 11.14 1.20 -7.71
C ILE A 186 11.94 -0.11 -7.79
N GLU A 187 13.17 -0.08 -7.28
CA GLU A 187 14.03 -1.25 -7.09
C GLU A 187 13.42 -2.17 -6.02
N SER A 188 12.65 -3.13 -6.45
CA SER A 188 12.02 -4.15 -5.62
C SER A 188 12.40 -5.53 -6.12
N SER A 189 11.92 -6.58 -5.49
CA SER A 189 12.13 -7.96 -5.97
C SER A 189 11.66 -8.21 -7.42
N TYR A 190 10.86 -7.32 -7.97
CA TYR A 190 10.45 -7.33 -9.38
C TYR A 190 11.52 -6.71 -10.30
N ALA A 191 12.34 -5.80 -9.81
CA ALA A 191 13.28 -5.04 -10.61
C ALA A 191 14.36 -5.92 -11.26
N GLU A 192 14.88 -6.89 -10.53
CA GLU A 192 15.92 -7.78 -11.05
C GLU A 192 15.42 -8.66 -12.20
N ASP A 193 14.22 -9.24 -12.07
CA ASP A 193 13.60 -10.02 -13.13
C ASP A 193 13.30 -9.13 -14.35
N PHE A 194 12.76 -7.94 -14.13
CA PHE A 194 12.45 -6.99 -15.19
C PHE A 194 13.70 -6.52 -15.94
N LYS A 195 14.79 -6.22 -15.22
CA LYS A 195 16.09 -5.84 -15.81
C LYS A 195 16.68 -6.96 -16.64
N ARG A 196 16.57 -8.22 -16.17
CA ARG A 196 17.07 -9.38 -16.90
C ARG A 196 16.26 -9.67 -18.18
N GLU A 197 14.93 -9.61 -18.07
CA GLU A 197 14.03 -10.06 -19.14
C GLU A 197 13.68 -8.97 -20.15
N LYS A 198 13.70 -7.69 -19.74
CA LYS A 198 13.29 -6.54 -20.56
C LYS A 198 14.32 -5.39 -20.43
N LYS A 199 15.59 -5.69 -20.70
CA LYS A 199 16.70 -4.75 -20.51
C LYS A 199 16.50 -3.41 -21.22
N ASP A 200 16.10 -3.42 -22.48
CA ASP A 200 15.91 -2.19 -23.27
C ASP A 200 14.80 -1.30 -22.67
N LEU A 201 13.73 -1.93 -22.19
CA LEU A 201 12.64 -1.21 -21.51
C LEU A 201 13.11 -0.68 -20.15
N TYR A 202 13.93 -1.42 -19.42
CA TYR A 202 14.54 -0.96 -18.17
C TYR A 202 15.42 0.28 -18.42
N ASP A 203 16.33 0.22 -19.39
CA ASP A 203 17.21 1.32 -19.73
C ASP A 203 16.41 2.55 -20.21
N TRP A 204 15.35 2.33 -20.99
CA TRP A 204 14.43 3.38 -21.40
C TRP A 204 13.73 4.03 -20.20
N THR A 205 13.26 3.24 -19.21
CA THR A 205 12.61 3.81 -18.02
C THR A 205 13.57 4.68 -17.20
N ILE A 206 14.85 4.32 -17.11
CA ILE A 206 15.88 5.14 -16.48
C ILE A 206 16.07 6.45 -17.25
N ALA A 207 16.25 6.37 -18.58
CA ALA A 207 16.44 7.54 -19.43
C ALA A 207 15.23 8.50 -19.40
N GLN A 208 14.03 7.97 -19.21
CA GLN A 208 12.81 8.77 -19.06
C GLN A 208 12.60 9.34 -17.66
N THR A 209 13.23 8.79 -16.63
CA THR A 209 13.12 9.33 -15.27
C THR A 209 14.06 10.53 -15.13
N PRO A 210 13.57 11.75 -14.79
CA PRO A 210 14.44 12.92 -14.65
C PRO A 210 15.60 12.74 -13.66
N MET A 211 15.39 12.00 -12.57
CA MET A 211 16.46 11.66 -11.61
C MET A 211 17.46 10.62 -12.15
N GLY A 212 17.27 10.06 -13.35
CA GLY A 212 18.19 9.13 -14.00
C GLY A 212 18.34 7.76 -13.31
N ARG A 213 17.39 7.37 -12.46
CA ARG A 213 17.40 6.10 -11.73
C ARG A 213 16.02 5.66 -11.31
N TRP A 214 15.90 4.39 -10.95
CA TRP A 214 14.78 3.92 -10.17
C TRP A 214 14.91 4.37 -8.71
N GLY A 215 13.78 4.54 -8.01
CA GLY A 215 13.75 4.80 -6.58
C GLY A 215 13.97 3.51 -5.78
N LYS A 216 14.30 3.65 -4.49
CA LYS A 216 14.44 2.54 -3.55
C LYS A 216 13.16 2.34 -2.73
N CYS A 217 12.92 1.13 -2.24
CA CYS A 217 11.77 0.85 -1.38
C CYS A 217 11.80 1.70 -0.10
N GLU A 218 12.98 1.97 0.44
CA GLU A 218 13.19 2.78 1.64
C GLU A 218 12.77 4.24 1.42
N GLU A 219 13.00 4.80 0.21
CA GLU A 219 12.56 6.16 -0.12
C GLU A 219 11.03 6.28 -0.11
N ILE A 220 10.33 5.23 -0.53
CA ILE A 220 8.87 5.16 -0.45
C ILE A 220 8.41 4.98 1.00
N ALA A 221 9.14 4.20 1.79
CA ALA A 221 8.83 3.96 3.20
C ALA A 221 8.92 5.24 4.05
N GLU A 222 9.89 6.12 3.78
CA GLU A 222 10.00 7.43 4.44
C GLU A 222 8.74 8.28 4.24
N ILE A 223 8.28 8.38 2.98
CA ILE A 223 7.08 9.16 2.65
C ILE A 223 5.84 8.51 3.26
N ALA A 224 5.71 7.20 3.16
CA ALA A 224 4.60 6.46 3.74
C ALA A 224 4.53 6.66 5.26
N SER A 225 5.67 6.59 5.96
CA SER A 225 5.74 6.84 7.40
C SER A 225 5.26 8.24 7.77
N PHE A 226 5.71 9.27 7.04
CA PHE A 226 5.23 10.64 7.23
C PHE A 226 3.72 10.74 7.00
N MET A 227 3.21 10.19 5.89
CA MET A 227 1.80 10.31 5.50
C MET A 227 0.83 9.71 6.53
N ILE A 228 1.25 8.69 7.28
CA ILE A 228 0.42 8.08 8.32
C ILE A 228 0.76 8.59 9.73
N SER A 229 1.76 9.44 9.88
CA SER A 229 2.18 9.96 11.18
C SER A 229 1.23 11.04 11.71
N GLU A 230 1.32 11.33 13.01
CA GLU A 230 0.60 12.44 13.64
C GLU A 230 1.07 13.83 13.15
N LYS A 231 2.26 13.92 12.54
CA LYS A 231 2.79 15.13 11.91
C LYS A 231 1.98 15.54 10.67
N ASN A 232 1.34 14.55 10.02
CA ASN A 232 0.40 14.80 8.94
C ASN A 232 -0.98 15.12 9.54
N SER A 233 -1.24 16.40 9.85
CA SER A 233 -2.49 16.83 10.49
C SER A 233 -3.50 17.47 9.52
N TYR A 234 -3.11 17.76 8.26
CA TYR A 234 -3.96 18.55 7.34
C TYR A 234 -4.07 17.97 5.93
N MET A 235 -3.33 16.89 5.61
CA MET A 235 -3.33 16.28 4.28
C MET A 235 -4.32 15.12 4.23
N THR A 236 -5.39 15.27 3.44
CA THR A 236 -6.35 14.20 3.12
C THR A 236 -6.87 14.36 1.70
N GLY A 237 -7.22 13.28 1.02
CA GLY A 237 -7.77 13.30 -0.34
C GLY A 237 -6.72 13.55 -1.43
N THR A 238 -5.43 13.44 -1.12
CA THR A 238 -4.34 13.70 -2.06
C THR A 238 -3.62 12.44 -2.52
N THR A 239 -3.07 12.49 -3.73
CA THR A 239 -2.10 11.53 -4.25
C THR A 239 -0.74 12.21 -4.32
N ILE A 240 0.25 11.67 -3.60
CA ILE A 240 1.64 12.10 -3.67
C ILE A 240 2.37 11.19 -4.66
N TYR A 241 3.00 11.79 -5.68
CA TYR A 241 3.85 11.08 -6.62
C TYR A 241 5.29 11.10 -6.12
N SER A 242 5.87 9.91 -5.94
CA SER A 242 7.28 9.69 -5.62
C SER A 242 7.92 8.87 -6.73
N ASP A 243 8.32 9.56 -7.79
CA ASP A 243 8.57 8.97 -9.10
C ASP A 243 9.83 9.50 -9.81
N GLY A 244 10.69 10.21 -9.10
CA GLY A 244 11.90 10.79 -9.66
C GLY A 244 11.63 11.87 -10.71
N GLY A 245 10.45 12.50 -10.69
CA GLY A 245 10.03 13.53 -11.63
C GLY A 245 9.34 13.00 -12.89
N TRP A 246 9.00 11.72 -12.95
CA TRP A 246 8.36 11.09 -14.12
C TRP A 246 7.07 11.81 -14.54
N THR A 247 6.19 12.12 -13.59
CA THR A 247 4.89 12.75 -13.88
C THR A 247 4.94 14.26 -14.00
N ALA A 248 6.08 14.89 -13.76
CA ALA A 248 6.26 16.35 -13.84
C ALA A 248 6.45 16.86 -15.27
N LYS A 249 6.61 15.96 -16.27
CA LYS A 249 6.81 16.29 -17.68
C LYS A 249 5.64 15.81 -18.55
#